data_2d09d3f761dfb239f86042be84336530
#
_entry.id   2d09d3f761dfb239f86042be84336530
#
_cell.length_a   1.000
_cell.length_b   1.000
_cell.length_c   1.000
_cell.angle_alpha   90.00
_cell.angle_beta   90.00
_cell.angle_gamma   90.00
#
_symmetry.space_group_name_H-M   'P 1'
#
loop_
_entity.id
_entity.type
_entity.pdbx_description
1 polymer ?
#
loop_
_entity_poly.entity_id
_entity_poly.type
_entity_poly.pdbx_seq_one_letter_code
_entity_poly.pdbx_strand_id
1 'polypeptide(L)'
;MTKVLSLCLAVNLLYGQTAVAHTDAWFGIDKLKHFFMSFFIESVSYSALQAAGVNHRSAMGGAIGISLGFGAAREVHDMRTPGNIFSVRDLTWDALGTASGAVLSAHTIR
;
A
#
# COMPACT_ATOMS: atom_id res chain seq x y z
N MET A 1 17.46 4.39 -6.45
CA MET A 1 16.31 3.76 -7.14
C MET A 1 16.48 2.28 -7.33
N THR A 2 17.66 1.80 -7.69
CA THR A 2 17.91 0.36 -7.85
C THR A 2 17.62 -0.45 -6.59
N LYS A 3 17.93 0.09 -5.40
CA LYS A 3 17.66 -0.58 -4.13
C LYS A 3 16.16 -0.73 -3.85
N VAL A 4 15.36 0.25 -4.22
CA VAL A 4 13.91 0.20 -4.06
C VAL A 4 13.30 -0.82 -5.01
N LEU A 5 13.76 -0.86 -6.26
CA LEU A 5 13.32 -1.85 -7.23
C LEU A 5 13.67 -3.27 -6.77
N SER A 6 14.88 -3.47 -6.23
CA SER A 6 15.30 -4.77 -5.71
C SER A 6 14.44 -5.21 -4.53
N LEU A 7 14.09 -4.29 -3.65
CA LEU A 7 13.20 -4.58 -2.52
C LEU A 7 11.80 -4.97 -2.99
N CYS A 8 11.25 -4.25 -3.97
CA CYS A 8 9.94 -4.58 -4.54
C CYS A 8 9.93 -5.96 -5.19
N LEU A 9 10.99 -6.31 -5.92
CA LEU A 9 11.13 -7.63 -6.52
C LEU A 9 11.23 -8.71 -5.45
N ALA A 10 12.02 -8.50 -4.41
CA ALA A 10 12.15 -9.45 -3.31
C ALA A 10 10.82 -9.68 -2.61
N VAL A 11 10.06 -8.63 -2.34
CA VAL A 11 8.74 -8.74 -1.72
C VAL A 11 7.78 -9.53 -2.61
N ASN A 12 7.80 -9.28 -3.92
CA ASN A 12 6.96 -10.02 -4.86
C ASN A 12 7.33 -11.49 -4.95
N LEU A 13 8.62 -11.81 -4.92
CA LEU A 13 9.08 -13.20 -4.93
C LEU A 13 8.65 -13.93 -3.66
N LEU A 14 8.82 -13.30 -2.51
CA LEU A 14 8.39 -13.87 -1.23
C LEU A 14 6.88 -14.09 -1.22
N TYR A 15 6.12 -13.11 -1.71
CA TYR A 15 4.68 -13.23 -1.80
C TYR A 15 4.25 -14.40 -2.68
N GLY A 16 4.89 -14.56 -3.84
CA GLY A 16 4.59 -15.67 -4.74
C GLY A 16 4.86 -17.02 -4.09
N GLN A 17 5.91 -17.13 -3.29
CA GLN A 17 6.26 -18.38 -2.59
C GLN A 17 5.30 -18.70 -1.45
N THR A 18 4.71 -17.69 -0.81
CA THR A 18 3.82 -17.85 0.33
C THR A 18 2.35 -17.96 -0.06
N ALA A 19 2.02 -17.79 -1.34
CA ALA A 19 0.64 -17.83 -1.81
C ALA A 19 -0.04 -19.18 -1.54
N VAL A 20 0.73 -20.25 -1.40
CA VAL A 20 0.22 -21.59 -1.14
C VAL A 20 -0.23 -21.76 0.31
N ALA A 21 0.37 -21.01 1.25
CA ALA A 21 0.06 -21.07 2.68
C ALA A 21 -0.88 -19.95 3.10
N HIS A 22 -1.99 -19.80 2.38
CA HIS A 22 -2.89 -18.67 2.54
C HIS A 22 -3.71 -18.77 3.81
N THR A 23 -3.24 -18.12 4.88
CA THR A 23 -4.02 -17.93 6.11
C THR A 23 -4.26 -16.43 6.32
N ASP A 24 -5.52 -16.08 6.62
CA ASP A 24 -5.89 -14.69 6.90
C ASP A 24 -5.58 -14.35 8.36
N ALA A 25 -4.29 -14.33 8.70
CA ALA A 25 -3.81 -13.97 10.02
C ALA A 25 -3.60 -12.46 10.12
N TRP A 26 -3.61 -11.92 11.36
CA TRP A 26 -3.32 -10.51 11.58
C TRP A 26 -1.89 -10.14 11.26
N PHE A 27 -0.96 -11.09 11.41
CA PHE A 27 0.46 -10.88 11.14
C PHE A 27 0.95 -11.92 10.15
N GLY A 28 1.68 -11.47 9.15
CA GLY A 28 2.23 -12.36 8.15
C GLY A 28 2.82 -11.55 7.00
N ILE A 29 3.46 -12.24 6.06
CA ILE A 29 4.10 -11.59 4.91
C ILE A 29 3.07 -10.89 4.03
N ASP A 30 1.87 -11.48 3.91
CA ASP A 30 0.78 -10.87 3.16
C ASP A 30 0.40 -9.51 3.74
N LYS A 31 0.31 -9.39 5.07
CA LYS A 31 -0.01 -8.14 5.75
C LYS A 31 1.10 -7.11 5.58
N LEU A 32 2.35 -7.54 5.69
CA LEU A 32 3.49 -6.66 5.43
C LEU A 32 3.48 -6.14 4.00
N LYS A 33 3.10 -6.96 3.06
CA LYS A 33 2.99 -6.55 1.65
C LYS A 33 1.95 -5.43 1.51
N HIS A 34 0.78 -5.58 2.10
CA HIS A 34 -0.26 -4.54 2.08
C HIS A 34 0.25 -3.24 2.71
N PHE A 35 0.92 -3.36 3.86
CA PHE A 35 1.48 -2.19 4.54
C PHE A 35 2.46 -1.44 3.64
N PHE A 36 3.45 -2.14 3.09
CA PHE A 36 4.49 -1.50 2.29
C PHE A 36 3.97 -0.98 0.96
N MET A 37 3.03 -1.69 0.33
CA MET A 37 2.41 -1.21 -0.91
C MET A 37 1.65 0.09 -0.68
N SER A 38 0.86 0.16 0.38
CA SER A 38 0.10 1.37 0.71
C SER A 38 1.03 2.52 1.10
N PHE A 39 2.06 2.21 1.88
CA PHE A 39 3.09 3.19 2.24
C PHE A 39 3.73 3.78 0.98
N PHE A 40 4.12 2.92 0.06
CA PHE A 40 4.78 3.31 -1.18
C PHE A 40 3.84 4.14 -2.07
N ILE A 41 2.62 3.66 -2.28
CA ILE A 41 1.64 4.34 -3.14
C ILE A 41 1.33 5.73 -2.58
N GLU A 42 1.12 5.86 -1.28
CA GLU A 42 0.87 7.15 -0.66
C GLU A 42 2.06 8.08 -0.86
N SER A 43 3.28 7.62 -0.58
CA SER A 43 4.48 8.46 -0.65
C SER A 43 4.76 8.93 -2.07
N VAL A 44 4.64 8.04 -3.06
CA VAL A 44 4.85 8.38 -4.47
C VAL A 44 3.76 9.33 -4.96
N SER A 45 2.50 9.08 -4.59
CA SER A 45 1.37 9.92 -4.98
C SER A 45 1.52 11.33 -4.41
N TYR A 46 1.89 11.45 -3.14
CA TYR A 46 2.11 12.74 -2.51
C TYR A 46 3.24 13.49 -3.22
N SER A 47 4.35 12.83 -3.47
CA SER A 47 5.50 13.43 -4.13
C SER A 47 5.17 13.91 -5.55
N ALA A 48 4.43 13.09 -6.29
CA ALA A 48 4.01 13.42 -7.65
C ALA A 48 3.06 14.62 -7.67
N LEU A 49 2.10 14.66 -6.76
CA LEU A 49 1.15 15.77 -6.67
C LEU A 49 1.86 17.07 -6.28
N GLN A 50 2.81 17.00 -5.35
CA GLN A 50 3.61 18.17 -4.99
C GLN A 50 4.47 18.65 -6.16
N ALA A 51 5.07 17.74 -6.90
CA ALA A 51 5.86 18.07 -8.08
C ALA A 51 5.01 18.71 -9.17
N ALA A 52 3.73 18.35 -9.24
CA ALA A 52 2.78 18.95 -10.18
C ALA A 52 2.23 20.31 -9.72
N GLY A 53 2.67 20.80 -8.58
CA GLY A 53 2.26 22.11 -8.08
C GLY A 53 1.04 22.08 -7.15
N VAL A 54 0.58 20.90 -6.77
CA VAL A 54 -0.56 20.79 -5.84
C VAL A 54 -0.08 21.15 -4.43
N ASN A 55 -0.87 21.96 -3.71
CA ASN A 55 -0.48 22.38 -2.36
C ASN A 55 -0.45 21.18 -1.40
N HIS A 56 0.22 21.36 -0.26
CA HIS A 56 0.45 20.30 0.71
C HIS A 56 -0.83 19.61 1.16
N ARG A 57 -1.84 20.38 1.53
CA ARG A 57 -3.10 19.82 2.05
C ARG A 57 -3.83 18.97 1.01
N SER A 58 -3.96 19.49 -0.21
CA SER A 58 -4.62 18.79 -1.29
C SER A 58 -3.82 17.58 -1.74
N ALA A 59 -2.49 17.71 -1.81
CA ALA A 59 -1.60 16.60 -2.16
C ALA A 59 -1.70 15.48 -1.13
N MET A 60 -1.75 15.82 0.15
CA MET A 60 -1.87 14.84 1.22
C MET A 60 -3.22 14.11 1.15
N GLY A 61 -4.32 14.84 1.02
CA GLY A 61 -5.64 14.24 0.88
C GLY A 61 -5.74 13.36 -0.37
N GLY A 62 -5.21 13.84 -1.49
CA GLY A 62 -5.19 13.07 -2.73
C GLY A 62 -4.37 11.79 -2.60
N ALA A 63 -3.18 11.87 -2.00
CA ALA A 63 -2.31 10.71 -1.82
C ALA A 63 -2.94 9.65 -0.92
N ILE A 64 -3.55 10.07 0.19
CA ILE A 64 -4.26 9.16 1.09
C ILE A 64 -5.43 8.50 0.35
N GLY A 65 -6.22 9.28 -0.37
CA GLY A 65 -7.35 8.78 -1.15
C GLY A 65 -6.92 7.78 -2.22
N ILE A 66 -5.86 8.07 -2.94
CA ILE A 66 -5.32 7.17 -3.97
C ILE A 66 -4.87 5.86 -3.34
N SER A 67 -4.12 5.92 -2.25
CA SER A 67 -3.59 4.73 -1.57
C SER A 67 -4.71 3.84 -1.03
N LEU A 68 -5.68 4.43 -0.33
CA LEU A 68 -6.83 3.70 0.21
C LEU A 68 -7.71 3.17 -0.92
N GLY A 69 -7.88 3.92 -1.99
CA GLY A 69 -8.63 3.50 -3.17
C GLY A 69 -8.03 2.28 -3.84
N PHE A 70 -6.71 2.23 -3.98
CA PHE A 70 -6.03 1.04 -4.50
C PHE A 70 -6.22 -0.17 -3.60
N GLY A 71 -6.12 0.01 -2.29
CA GLY A 71 -6.35 -1.08 -1.33
C GLY A 71 -7.77 -1.63 -1.43
N ALA A 72 -8.76 -0.74 -1.47
CA ALA A 72 -10.16 -1.15 -1.58
C ALA A 72 -10.43 -1.83 -2.92
N ALA A 73 -9.91 -1.28 -4.02
CA ALA A 73 -10.08 -1.86 -5.35
C ALA A 73 -9.49 -3.26 -5.44
N ARG A 74 -8.33 -3.45 -4.82
CA ARG A 74 -7.66 -4.75 -4.78
C ARG A 74 -8.48 -5.77 -4.01
N GLU A 75 -9.05 -5.37 -2.87
CA GLU A 75 -9.91 -6.28 -2.08
C GLU A 75 -11.17 -6.66 -2.85
N VAL A 76 -11.78 -5.73 -3.57
CA VAL A 76 -12.93 -6.03 -4.42
C VAL A 76 -12.55 -6.98 -5.55
N HIS A 77 -11.38 -6.79 -6.15
CA HIS A 77 -10.87 -7.69 -7.18
C HIS A 77 -10.65 -9.10 -6.62
N ASP A 78 -10.01 -9.20 -5.46
CA ASP A 78 -9.75 -10.48 -4.81
C ASP A 78 -11.05 -11.19 -4.43
N MET A 79 -12.06 -10.45 -4.01
CA MET A 79 -13.37 -11.00 -3.66
C MET A 79 -14.06 -11.67 -4.86
N ARG A 80 -13.79 -11.19 -6.08
CA ARG A 80 -14.35 -11.77 -7.31
C ARG A 80 -13.62 -13.00 -7.81
N THR A 81 -12.43 -13.27 -7.26
CA THR A 81 -11.65 -14.45 -7.62
C THR A 81 -12.13 -15.63 -6.80
N PRO A 82 -12.45 -16.79 -7.45
CA PRO A 82 -12.90 -17.97 -6.70
C PRO A 82 -11.90 -18.38 -5.64
N GLY A 83 -12.40 -18.61 -4.42
CA GLY A 83 -11.58 -19.02 -3.29
C GLY A 83 -11.01 -17.88 -2.45
N ASN A 84 -11.13 -16.64 -2.89
CA ASN A 84 -10.68 -15.48 -2.13
C ASN A 84 -11.85 -14.79 -1.46
N ILE A 85 -11.59 -14.22 -0.29
CA ILE A 85 -12.58 -13.50 0.50
C ILE A 85 -12.11 -12.07 0.74
N PHE A 86 -13.08 -11.17 0.97
CA PHE A 86 -12.78 -9.82 1.37
C PHE A 86 -12.14 -9.82 2.77
N SER A 87 -10.99 -9.18 2.91
CA SER A 87 -10.25 -9.18 4.16
C SER A 87 -10.22 -7.79 4.80
N VAL A 88 -10.92 -7.63 5.93
CA VAL A 88 -10.85 -6.41 6.73
C VAL A 88 -9.46 -6.24 7.33
N ARG A 89 -8.78 -7.34 7.62
CA ARG A 89 -7.41 -7.30 8.13
C ARG A 89 -6.44 -6.70 7.10
N ASP A 90 -6.58 -7.07 5.83
CA ASP A 90 -5.77 -6.50 4.76
C ASP A 90 -6.03 -5.00 4.62
N LEU A 91 -7.28 -4.57 4.70
CA LEU A 91 -7.63 -3.14 4.67
C LEU A 91 -7.05 -2.39 5.87
N THR A 92 -7.02 -3.02 7.04
CA THR A 92 -6.41 -2.43 8.23
C THR A 92 -4.93 -2.17 8.00
N TRP A 93 -4.21 -3.12 7.43
CA TRP A 93 -2.79 -2.96 7.13
C TRP A 93 -2.56 -1.94 6.02
N ASP A 94 -3.45 -1.87 5.04
CA ASP A 94 -3.42 -0.82 4.01
C ASP A 94 -3.57 0.56 4.64
N ALA A 95 -4.50 0.72 5.57
CA ALA A 95 -4.72 1.97 6.27
C ALA A 95 -3.49 2.35 7.13
N LEU A 96 -2.89 1.39 7.81
CA LEU A 96 -1.67 1.62 8.60
C LEU A 96 -0.50 2.04 7.71
N GLY A 97 -0.33 1.39 6.56
CA GLY A 97 0.71 1.76 5.61
C GLY A 97 0.50 3.16 5.05
N THR A 98 -0.73 3.48 4.68
CA THR A 98 -1.10 4.81 4.17
C THR A 98 -0.84 5.88 5.24
N ALA A 99 -1.25 5.64 6.46
CA ALA A 99 -1.04 6.58 7.57
C ALA A 99 0.44 6.80 7.85
N SER A 100 1.24 5.72 7.85
CA SER A 100 2.69 5.80 8.05
C SER A 100 3.36 6.58 6.93
N GLY A 101 2.96 6.34 5.69
CA GLY A 101 3.45 7.09 4.53
C GLY A 101 3.08 8.57 4.62
N ALA A 102 1.85 8.87 5.04
CA ALA A 102 1.39 10.24 5.19
C ALA A 102 2.20 11.00 6.24
N VAL A 103 2.49 10.37 7.38
CA VAL A 103 3.30 10.98 8.44
C VAL A 103 4.72 11.24 7.92
N LEU A 104 5.32 10.27 7.26
CA LEU A 104 6.66 10.42 6.71
C LEU A 104 6.71 11.52 5.66
N SER A 105 5.75 11.52 4.72
CA SER A 105 5.68 12.53 3.66
C SER A 105 5.51 13.93 4.23
N ALA A 106 4.66 14.09 5.25
CA ALA A 106 4.42 15.37 5.88
C ALA A 106 5.68 15.95 6.53
N HIS A 107 6.57 15.09 7.04
CA HIS A 107 7.78 15.53 7.74
C HIS A 107 9.01 15.63 6.83
N THR A 108 9.05 14.92 5.72
CA THR A 108 10.25 14.84 4.87
C THR A 108 10.11 15.50 3.51
N ILE A 109 8.89 15.60 2.97
CA ILE A 109 8.63 16.12 1.64
C ILE A 109 7.74 17.35 1.76
N ARG A 110 8.36 18.51 1.88
CA ARG A 110 7.64 19.80 1.95
C ARG A 110 8.08 20.76 0.87
#